data_9e3b473d3c4bb21e4d6ed8714eb10b3e
#
_entry.id   9e3b473d3c4bb21e4d6ed8714eb10b3e
#
_cell.length_a   1.000
_cell.length_b   1.000
_cell.length_c   1.000
_cell.angle_alpha   90.00
_cell.angle_beta   90.00
_cell.angle_gamma   90.00
#
_symmetry.space_group_name_H-M   'P 1'
#
loop_
_entity.id
_entity.type
_entity.pdbx_description
1 polymer ?
#
loop_
_entity_poly.entity_id
_entity_poly.type
_entity_poly.pdbx_seq_one_letter_code
_entity_poly.pdbx_strand_id
1 'polypeptide(L)'
;MSKEQLSKITAKKVLEKIKKSHIKWIRLQFCNPFGLLHQLSIPSEEITKESFVKGFPLDGSSILGFTPIDESDMLLIPDPTTFAILPDYFDTYHDNKNAKNQYSSKAARMLVDIQVGFSGKRFSRDSRFVAQKAEKLLQKNGFSTSLWAAEIEFFIFDKLTSDANSKSSKKNNVFSSIESKEAPWSTQNLENTIPLKRGYYIISHLQKTTM
;
A
#
# COMPACT_ATOMS: atom_id res chain seq x y z
N MET A 1 31.07 4.92 -2.97
CA MET A 1 30.15 4.45 -4.02
C MET A 1 29.04 5.47 -4.15
N SER A 2 28.73 5.95 -5.35
CA SER A 2 27.67 6.94 -5.52
C SER A 2 26.28 6.30 -5.25
N LYS A 3 25.27 7.12 -4.90
CA LYS A 3 23.89 6.67 -4.68
C LYS A 3 23.34 5.94 -5.92
N GLU A 4 23.74 6.39 -7.11
CA GLU A 4 23.36 5.79 -8.39
C GLU A 4 23.99 4.40 -8.60
N GLN A 5 25.27 4.22 -8.26
CA GLN A 5 25.92 2.91 -8.32
C GLN A 5 25.32 1.91 -7.36
N LEU A 6 24.99 2.36 -6.13
CA LEU A 6 24.30 1.53 -5.14
C LEU A 6 22.91 1.10 -5.63
N SER A 7 22.14 2.01 -6.23
CA SER A 7 20.83 1.72 -6.81
C SER A 7 20.92 0.68 -7.94
N LYS A 8 21.89 0.82 -8.87
CA LYS A 8 22.08 -0.15 -9.97
C LYS A 8 22.42 -1.55 -9.48
N ILE A 9 23.29 -1.67 -8.49
CA ILE A 9 23.66 -2.96 -7.89
C ILE A 9 22.43 -3.58 -7.20
N THR A 10 21.67 -2.76 -6.48
CA THR A 10 20.48 -3.22 -5.77
C THR A 10 19.38 -3.65 -6.74
N ALA A 11 19.14 -2.91 -7.83
CA ALA A 11 18.20 -3.29 -8.88
C ALA A 11 18.52 -4.66 -9.50
N LYS A 12 19.79 -4.93 -9.80
CA LYS A 12 20.24 -6.25 -10.29
C LYS A 12 19.88 -7.36 -9.29
N LYS A 13 20.21 -7.16 -8.01
CA LYS A 13 19.88 -8.12 -6.94
C LYS A 13 18.39 -8.35 -6.79
N VAL A 14 17.57 -7.31 -6.96
CA VAL A 14 16.10 -7.41 -6.93
C VAL A 14 15.62 -8.31 -8.06
N LEU A 15 16.07 -8.07 -9.30
CA LEU A 15 15.69 -8.90 -10.47
C LEU A 15 16.08 -10.36 -10.29
N GLU A 16 17.28 -10.63 -9.77
CA GLU A 16 17.72 -11.99 -9.43
C GLU A 16 16.82 -12.64 -8.37
N LYS A 17 16.44 -11.87 -7.34
CA LYS A 17 15.57 -12.33 -6.25
C LYS A 17 14.14 -12.62 -6.72
N ILE A 18 13.59 -11.78 -7.61
CA ILE A 18 12.28 -12.00 -8.27
C ILE A 18 12.29 -13.36 -8.96
N LYS A 19 13.29 -13.64 -9.79
CA LYS A 19 13.43 -14.91 -10.52
C LYS A 19 13.59 -16.09 -9.57
N LYS A 20 14.54 -16.03 -8.63
CA LYS A 20 14.85 -17.10 -7.69
C LYS A 20 13.65 -17.47 -6.79
N SER A 21 12.85 -16.48 -6.39
CA SER A 21 11.69 -16.68 -5.51
C SER A 21 10.39 -16.93 -6.26
N HIS A 22 10.42 -16.99 -7.60
CA HIS A 22 9.24 -17.19 -8.45
C HIS A 22 8.12 -16.16 -8.17
N ILE A 23 8.51 -14.89 -7.97
CA ILE A 23 7.55 -13.80 -7.76
C ILE A 23 6.77 -13.57 -9.05
N LYS A 24 5.45 -13.46 -8.96
CA LYS A 24 4.55 -13.21 -10.10
C LYS A 24 4.08 -11.77 -10.18
N TRP A 25 3.93 -11.12 -9.02
CA TRP A 25 3.42 -9.77 -8.94
C TRP A 25 4.34 -8.86 -8.14
N ILE A 26 4.52 -7.64 -8.64
CA ILE A 26 5.20 -6.57 -7.91
C ILE A 26 4.18 -5.48 -7.59
N ARG A 27 4.05 -5.17 -6.30
CA ARG A 27 3.20 -4.10 -5.80
C ARG A 27 4.04 -2.85 -5.58
N LEU A 28 3.84 -1.84 -6.42
CA LEU A 28 4.45 -0.53 -6.30
C LEU A 28 3.59 0.30 -5.34
N GLN A 29 4.12 0.65 -4.18
CA GLN A 29 3.36 1.24 -3.09
C GLN A 29 3.80 2.67 -2.79
N PHE A 30 2.82 3.54 -2.53
CA PHE A 30 3.03 4.93 -2.11
C PHE A 30 1.88 5.41 -1.23
N CYS A 31 2.11 6.47 -0.44
CA CYS A 31 1.05 7.10 0.34
C CYS A 31 0.65 8.43 -0.28
N ASN A 32 -0.64 8.73 -0.29
CA ASN A 32 -1.12 10.07 -0.61
C ASN A 32 -0.88 11.04 0.57
N PRO A 33 -1.15 12.37 0.41
CA PRO A 33 -0.95 13.35 1.49
C PRO A 33 -1.78 13.09 2.75
N PHE A 34 -2.81 12.27 2.68
CA PHE A 34 -3.69 11.92 3.80
C PHE A 34 -3.28 10.62 4.50
N GLY A 35 -2.14 10.01 4.10
CA GLY A 35 -1.61 8.79 4.70
C GLY A 35 -2.25 7.50 4.18
N LEU A 36 -3.13 7.56 3.17
CA LEU A 36 -3.70 6.36 2.57
C LEU A 36 -2.67 5.67 1.69
N LEU A 37 -2.49 4.37 1.92
CA LEU A 37 -1.61 3.54 1.10
C LEU A 37 -2.30 3.16 -0.20
N HIS A 38 -1.68 3.53 -1.31
CA HIS A 38 -2.05 3.14 -2.67
C HIS A 38 -1.07 2.13 -3.22
N GLN A 39 -1.51 1.35 -4.19
CA GLN A 39 -0.61 0.45 -4.91
C GLN A 39 -1.01 0.28 -6.37
N LEU A 40 0.01 0.10 -7.22
CA LEU A 40 -0.11 -0.39 -8.58
C LEU A 40 0.51 -1.80 -8.65
N SER A 41 -0.25 -2.80 -9.10
CA SER A 41 0.24 -4.17 -9.25
C SER A 41 0.70 -4.40 -10.68
N ILE A 42 1.92 -4.89 -10.86
CA ILE A 42 2.56 -5.10 -12.14
C ILE A 42 3.03 -6.56 -12.22
N PRO A 43 2.83 -7.26 -13.35
CA PRO A 43 3.45 -8.55 -13.58
C PRO A 43 4.98 -8.46 -13.41
N SER A 44 5.58 -9.42 -12.74
CA SER A 44 7.03 -9.37 -12.48
C SER A 44 7.88 -9.38 -13.75
N GLU A 45 7.33 -9.89 -14.84
CA GLU A 45 7.95 -9.94 -16.17
C GLU A 45 8.15 -8.55 -16.78
N GLU A 46 7.33 -7.57 -16.40
CA GLU A 46 7.45 -6.17 -16.83
C GLU A 46 8.53 -5.39 -16.08
N ILE A 47 9.08 -5.96 -14.99
CA ILE A 47 10.13 -5.30 -14.22
C ILE A 47 11.49 -5.60 -14.86
N THR A 48 12.06 -4.57 -15.45
CA THR A 48 13.38 -4.60 -16.10
C THR A 48 14.36 -3.68 -15.38
N LYS A 49 15.61 -3.59 -15.85
CA LYS A 49 16.57 -2.62 -15.32
C LYS A 49 16.13 -1.18 -15.59
N GLU A 50 15.53 -0.96 -16.74
CA GLU A 50 15.02 0.34 -17.19
C GLU A 50 13.87 0.82 -16.32
N SER A 51 13.07 -0.08 -15.77
CA SER A 51 11.95 0.25 -14.89
C SER A 51 12.37 1.04 -13.66
N PHE A 52 13.59 0.84 -13.16
CA PHE A 52 14.12 1.59 -12.01
C PHE A 52 14.60 3.01 -12.35
N VAL A 53 14.62 3.35 -13.62
CA VAL A 53 15.01 4.69 -14.11
C VAL A 53 13.84 5.40 -14.76
N LYS A 54 13.12 4.70 -15.66
CA LYS A 54 11.99 5.26 -16.41
C LYS A 54 10.70 5.26 -15.62
N GLY A 55 10.56 4.34 -14.64
CA GLY A 55 9.36 4.19 -13.83
C GLY A 55 8.16 3.63 -14.60
N PHE A 56 7.00 3.75 -13.95
CA PHE A 56 5.70 3.33 -14.47
C PHE A 56 4.73 4.50 -14.45
N PRO A 57 3.90 4.67 -15.50
CA PRO A 57 2.96 5.77 -15.54
C PRO A 57 1.88 5.65 -14.48
N LEU A 58 1.46 6.79 -13.95
CA LEU A 58 0.35 6.95 -13.03
C LEU A 58 -0.45 8.18 -13.42
N ASP A 59 -1.77 8.06 -13.46
CA ASP A 59 -2.67 9.20 -13.51
C ASP A 59 -2.82 9.80 -12.10
N GLY A 60 -2.19 10.94 -11.89
CA GLY A 60 -2.21 11.65 -10.61
C GLY A 60 -3.57 12.20 -10.25
N SER A 61 -4.45 12.45 -11.22
CA SER A 61 -5.81 12.95 -10.97
C SER A 61 -6.71 11.92 -10.28
N SER A 62 -6.38 10.64 -10.42
CA SER A 62 -7.08 9.53 -9.75
C SER A 62 -6.72 9.40 -8.27
N ILE A 63 -5.73 10.16 -7.78
CA ILE A 63 -5.26 10.08 -6.40
C ILE A 63 -5.67 11.33 -5.61
N LEU A 64 -6.45 11.13 -4.56
CA LEU A 64 -6.91 12.22 -3.73
C LEU A 64 -5.73 13.02 -3.16
N GLY A 65 -5.75 14.33 -3.42
CA GLY A 65 -4.73 15.29 -2.95
C GLY A 65 -3.51 15.42 -3.87
N PHE A 66 -3.48 14.74 -5.02
CA PHE A 66 -2.39 14.89 -5.99
C PHE A 66 -2.66 16.07 -6.93
N THR A 67 -2.97 15.85 -8.18
CA THR A 67 -3.03 16.88 -9.23
C THR A 67 -4.39 16.90 -9.90
N PRO A 68 -4.78 18.05 -10.51
CA PRO A 68 -5.90 18.07 -11.44
C PRO A 68 -5.56 17.30 -12.73
N ILE A 69 -6.57 17.10 -13.59
CA ILE A 69 -6.47 16.26 -14.78
C ILE A 69 -5.47 16.79 -15.83
N ASP A 70 -5.32 18.10 -15.94
CA ASP A 70 -4.41 18.78 -16.85
C ASP A 70 -2.92 18.67 -16.45
N GLU A 71 -2.64 18.24 -15.22
CA GLU A 71 -1.29 17.99 -14.70
C GLU A 71 -1.12 16.54 -14.21
N SER A 72 -1.90 15.60 -14.74
CA SER A 72 -2.05 14.27 -14.16
C SER A 72 -0.92 13.30 -14.49
N ASP A 73 -0.10 13.56 -15.50
CA ASP A 73 0.97 12.67 -15.93
C ASP A 73 2.07 12.55 -14.87
N MET A 74 2.17 11.39 -14.25
CA MET A 74 3.16 11.09 -13.22
C MET A 74 3.88 9.78 -13.50
N LEU A 75 5.05 9.61 -12.87
CA LEU A 75 5.85 8.40 -12.92
C LEU A 75 6.12 7.87 -11.52
N LEU A 76 5.89 6.58 -11.34
CA LEU A 76 6.27 5.81 -10.15
C LEU A 76 7.66 5.21 -10.37
N ILE A 77 8.67 5.72 -9.69
CA ILE A 77 10.05 5.22 -9.78
C ILE A 77 10.29 4.24 -8.65
N PRO A 78 10.44 2.93 -8.93
CA PRO A 78 10.64 1.94 -7.88
C PRO A 78 11.97 2.14 -7.14
N ASP A 79 11.92 2.09 -5.80
CA ASP A 79 13.13 2.06 -4.99
C ASP A 79 13.53 0.61 -4.67
N PRO A 80 14.58 0.08 -5.32
CA PRO A 80 15.00 -1.30 -5.15
C PRO A 80 15.47 -1.63 -3.72
N THR A 81 15.82 -0.62 -2.92
CA THR A 81 16.26 -0.81 -1.53
C THR A 81 15.13 -1.22 -0.60
N THR A 82 13.89 -0.98 -1.03
CA THR A 82 12.66 -1.26 -0.26
C THR A 82 11.99 -2.58 -0.65
N PHE A 83 12.63 -3.37 -1.52
CA PHE A 83 12.08 -4.65 -1.96
C PHE A 83 11.83 -5.61 -0.80
N ALA A 84 10.60 -6.09 -0.68
CA ALA A 84 10.20 -7.09 0.29
C ALA A 84 9.23 -8.10 -0.32
N ILE A 85 9.47 -9.39 -0.08
CA ILE A 85 8.53 -10.46 -0.44
C ILE A 85 7.38 -10.40 0.54
N LEU A 86 6.15 -10.43 0.02
CA LEU A 86 4.95 -10.44 0.85
C LEU A 86 4.65 -11.87 1.31
N PRO A 87 4.07 -12.03 2.52
CA PRO A 87 3.58 -13.33 2.98
C PRO A 87 2.49 -13.87 2.05
N ASP A 88 2.46 -15.19 1.84
CA ASP A 88 1.58 -15.87 0.88
C ASP A 88 0.08 -15.63 1.16
N TYR A 89 -0.31 -15.37 2.40
CA TYR A 89 -1.71 -15.12 2.77
C TYR A 89 -2.29 -13.79 2.21
N PHE A 90 -1.46 -12.87 1.72
CA PHE A 90 -1.95 -11.67 1.04
C PHE A 90 -2.38 -11.91 -0.41
N ASP A 91 -2.05 -13.06 -0.98
CA ASP A 91 -2.36 -13.40 -2.37
C ASP A 91 -3.44 -14.46 -2.54
N THR A 92 -3.95 -14.99 -1.43
CA THR A 92 -4.95 -16.03 -1.46
C THR A 92 -6.36 -15.43 -1.54
N TYR A 93 -6.83 -15.19 -2.75
CA TYR A 93 -8.25 -15.27 -3.04
C TYR A 93 -8.63 -16.75 -2.95
N HIS A 94 -8.89 -17.22 -1.72
CA HIS A 94 -9.38 -18.56 -1.49
C HIS A 94 -10.88 -18.62 -1.77
N ASP A 95 -11.23 -18.81 -3.02
CA ASP A 95 -12.54 -19.32 -3.39
C ASP A 95 -12.36 -20.78 -3.85
N ASN A 96 -12.24 -21.67 -2.95
CA ASN A 96 -12.50 -23.10 -3.03
C ASN A 96 -11.51 -23.94 -2.22
N LYS A 97 -11.99 -24.49 -1.11
CA LYS A 97 -11.28 -25.51 -0.30
C LYS A 97 -10.91 -26.80 -1.05
N ASN A 98 -11.23 -26.91 -2.35
CA ASN A 98 -11.02 -28.10 -3.19
C ASN A 98 -10.08 -27.87 -4.39
N ALA A 99 -9.46 -26.71 -4.56
CA ALA A 99 -8.52 -26.51 -5.65
C ALA A 99 -7.17 -27.14 -5.32
N LYS A 100 -6.94 -28.35 -5.84
CA LYS A 100 -5.63 -29.03 -5.85
C LYS A 100 -4.53 -28.26 -6.60
N ASN A 101 -4.85 -27.15 -7.25
CA ASN A 101 -3.94 -26.21 -7.89
C ASN A 101 -3.94 -24.88 -7.12
N GLN A 102 -3.22 -24.85 -6.02
CA GLN A 102 -2.83 -23.61 -5.38
C GLN A 102 -1.84 -22.88 -6.31
N TYR A 103 -2.33 -22.05 -7.21
CA TYR A 103 -1.51 -20.98 -7.78
C TYR A 103 -1.35 -19.93 -6.68
N SER A 104 -0.46 -20.22 -5.73
CA SER A 104 0.07 -19.20 -4.85
C SER A 104 0.85 -18.23 -5.74
N SER A 105 0.22 -17.13 -6.15
CA SER A 105 0.88 -16.07 -6.89
C SER A 105 1.69 -15.26 -5.92
N LYS A 106 2.94 -15.68 -5.67
CA LYS A 106 3.86 -14.95 -4.81
C LYS A 106 4.01 -13.51 -5.27
N ALA A 107 3.78 -12.59 -4.36
CA ALA A 107 3.95 -11.16 -4.59
C ALA A 107 5.12 -10.59 -3.79
N ALA A 108 5.68 -9.52 -4.30
CA ALA A 108 6.61 -8.66 -3.58
C ALA A 108 6.17 -7.21 -3.70
N ARG A 109 6.68 -6.35 -2.82
CA ARG A 109 6.44 -4.92 -2.88
C ARG A 109 7.71 -4.12 -3.02
N MET A 110 7.60 -2.94 -3.57
CA MET A 110 8.59 -1.87 -3.50
C MET A 110 7.87 -0.54 -3.21
N LEU A 111 8.46 0.30 -2.39
CA LEU A 111 8.05 1.70 -2.31
C LEU A 111 8.55 2.44 -3.54
N VAL A 112 7.82 3.47 -3.95
CA VAL A 112 8.17 4.28 -5.11
C VAL A 112 8.42 5.73 -4.73
N ASP A 113 9.23 6.38 -5.52
CA ASP A 113 9.38 7.83 -5.58
C ASP A 113 8.51 8.37 -6.71
N ILE A 114 7.72 9.43 -6.47
CA ILE A 114 6.82 9.99 -7.48
C ILE A 114 7.48 11.16 -8.18
N GLN A 115 7.44 11.17 -9.51
CA GLN A 115 7.93 12.23 -10.36
C GLN A 115 6.80 12.82 -11.21
N VAL A 116 6.92 14.12 -11.53
CA VAL A 116 5.96 14.84 -12.37
C VAL A 116 6.33 14.60 -13.83
N GLY A 117 5.48 13.90 -14.54
CA GLY A 117 5.55 13.67 -15.97
C GLY A 117 6.96 13.46 -16.52
N PHE A 118 7.22 14.04 -17.67
CA PHE A 118 8.52 13.97 -18.34
C PHE A 118 9.58 14.92 -17.76
N SER A 119 9.21 15.77 -16.79
CA SER A 119 10.14 16.75 -16.21
C SER A 119 11.22 16.13 -15.33
N GLY A 120 11.03 14.88 -14.87
CA GLY A 120 11.90 14.19 -13.93
C GLY A 120 11.95 14.82 -12.54
N LYS A 121 11.20 15.90 -12.28
CA LYS A 121 11.14 16.56 -10.98
C LYS A 121 10.36 15.71 -9.98
N ARG A 122 10.85 15.64 -8.75
CA ARG A 122 10.11 14.98 -7.66
C ARG A 122 8.82 15.72 -7.37
N PHE A 123 7.74 14.95 -7.23
CA PHE A 123 6.44 15.50 -6.89
C PHE A 123 6.44 16.07 -5.46
N SER A 124 6.05 17.33 -5.31
CA SER A 124 6.17 18.05 -4.03
C SER A 124 5.27 17.50 -2.91
N ARG A 125 4.12 16.92 -3.28
CA ARG A 125 3.14 16.32 -2.37
C ARG A 125 3.30 14.81 -2.19
N ASP A 126 4.36 14.21 -2.73
CA ASP A 126 4.77 12.85 -2.40
C ASP A 126 5.19 12.81 -0.92
N SER A 127 4.44 12.08 -0.09
CA SER A 127 4.69 11.96 1.36
C SER A 127 6.10 11.46 1.66
N ARG A 128 6.61 10.55 0.83
CA ARG A 128 7.97 10.03 0.95
C ARG A 128 9.02 11.09 0.63
N PHE A 129 8.76 11.94 -0.35
CA PHE A 129 9.65 13.06 -0.67
C PHE A 129 9.69 14.11 0.45
N VAL A 130 8.56 14.37 1.10
CA VAL A 130 8.50 15.26 2.27
C VAL A 130 9.36 14.72 3.40
N ALA A 131 9.25 13.43 3.74
CA ALA A 131 10.09 12.78 4.74
C ALA A 131 11.58 12.83 4.37
N GLN A 132 11.93 12.57 3.12
CA GLN A 132 13.32 12.65 2.64
C GLN A 132 13.89 14.09 2.73
N LYS A 133 13.05 15.13 2.53
CA LYS A 133 13.46 16.51 2.73
C LYS A 133 13.72 16.82 4.20
N ALA A 134 12.85 16.33 5.09
CA ALA A 134 13.01 16.50 6.53
C ALA A 134 14.33 15.86 7.03
N GLU A 135 14.65 14.64 6.62
CA GLU A 135 15.92 13.98 6.92
C GLU A 135 17.13 14.79 6.44
N LYS A 136 17.08 15.32 5.23
CA LYS A 136 18.14 16.17 4.70
C LYS A 136 18.30 17.48 5.51
N LEU A 137 17.19 18.05 5.98
CA LEU A 137 17.22 19.24 6.82
C LEU A 137 17.87 18.95 8.17
N LEU A 138 17.55 17.82 8.79
CA LEU A 138 18.20 17.37 10.03
C LEU A 138 19.71 17.23 9.85
N GLN A 139 20.15 16.57 8.78
CA GLN A 139 21.57 16.41 8.47
C GLN A 139 22.29 17.75 8.29
N LYS A 140 21.66 18.75 7.62
CA LYS A 140 22.20 20.10 7.49
C LYS A 140 22.37 20.82 8.82
N ASN A 141 21.54 20.50 9.82
CA ASN A 141 21.59 21.07 11.15
C ASN A 141 22.46 20.27 12.12
N GLY A 142 23.29 19.35 11.63
CA GLY A 142 24.27 18.60 12.42
C GLY A 142 23.74 17.31 13.07
N PHE A 143 22.50 16.92 12.81
CA PHE A 143 21.98 15.63 13.27
C PHE A 143 22.31 14.54 12.26
N SER A 144 22.86 13.43 12.70
CA SER A 144 23.27 12.33 11.82
C SER A 144 22.09 11.46 11.35
N THR A 145 21.09 11.29 12.20
CA THR A 145 19.92 10.43 11.94
C THR A 145 18.76 10.80 12.84
N SER A 146 17.54 10.46 12.43
CA SER A 146 16.33 10.43 13.25
C SER A 146 15.86 8.98 13.44
N LEU A 147 15.43 8.65 14.66
CA LEU A 147 14.87 7.34 14.99
C LEU A 147 13.37 7.50 15.24
N TRP A 148 12.59 6.68 14.58
CA TRP A 148 11.14 6.68 14.68
C TRP A 148 10.66 5.31 15.13
N ALA A 149 9.78 5.28 16.14
CA ALA A 149 9.09 4.08 16.57
C ALA A 149 7.61 4.25 16.26
N ALA A 150 7.04 3.35 15.48
CA ALA A 150 5.62 3.31 15.19
C ALA A 150 4.96 2.31 16.14
N GLU A 151 3.93 2.76 16.87
CA GLU A 151 3.04 1.89 17.65
C GLU A 151 1.91 1.46 16.71
N ILE A 152 1.81 0.13 16.50
CA ILE A 152 0.80 -0.46 15.63
C ILE A 152 -0.29 -1.05 16.49
N GLU A 153 -1.47 -0.42 16.47
CA GLU A 153 -2.65 -0.89 17.20
C GLU A 153 -3.64 -1.55 16.25
N PHE A 154 -4.22 -2.67 16.67
CA PHE A 154 -5.17 -3.41 15.84
C PHE A 154 -6.12 -4.25 16.71
N PHE A 155 -7.25 -4.61 16.11
CA PHE A 155 -8.19 -5.55 16.71
C PHE A 155 -8.06 -6.91 16.05
N ILE A 156 -8.17 -7.97 16.86
CA ILE A 156 -8.25 -9.35 16.38
C ILE A 156 -9.71 -9.79 16.48
N PHE A 157 -10.30 -10.15 15.35
CA PHE A 157 -11.67 -10.63 15.28
C PHE A 157 -11.70 -12.14 15.11
N ASP A 158 -12.62 -12.81 15.80
CA ASP A 158 -12.85 -14.24 15.61
C ASP A 158 -13.55 -14.52 14.29
N LYS A 159 -14.44 -13.59 13.86
CA LYS A 159 -15.16 -13.71 12.59
C LYS A 159 -15.55 -12.35 12.02
N LEU A 160 -15.34 -12.19 10.74
CA LEU A 160 -15.84 -11.08 9.94
C LEU A 160 -16.75 -11.64 8.86
N THR A 161 -18.01 -11.21 8.85
CA THR A 161 -18.97 -11.56 7.80
C THR A 161 -19.37 -10.30 7.05
N SER A 162 -19.21 -10.32 5.73
CA SER A 162 -19.64 -9.24 4.85
C SER A 162 -20.56 -9.86 3.79
N ASP A 163 -21.80 -9.40 3.74
CA ASP A 163 -22.76 -9.81 2.72
C ASP A 163 -22.99 -8.69 1.71
N ALA A 164 -22.06 -8.59 0.77
CA ALA A 164 -22.17 -7.68 -0.37
C ALA A 164 -23.07 -8.24 -1.47
N ASN A 165 -23.47 -9.53 -1.40
CA ASN A 165 -24.17 -10.26 -2.46
C ASN A 165 -25.56 -10.76 -2.05
N SER A 166 -26.15 -10.28 -0.98
CA SER A 166 -27.49 -10.69 -0.59
C SER A 166 -28.49 -10.30 -1.68
N LYS A 167 -28.83 -11.27 -2.53
CA LYS A 167 -29.85 -11.16 -3.59
C LYS A 167 -31.25 -10.89 -3.02
N SER A 168 -31.41 -10.85 -1.72
CA SER A 168 -32.70 -10.73 -1.04
C SER A 168 -33.07 -9.31 -0.64
N SER A 169 -32.16 -8.33 -0.71
CA SER A 169 -32.51 -6.97 -0.34
C SER A 169 -32.78 -6.10 -1.56
N LYS A 170 -34.03 -5.72 -1.73
CA LYS A 170 -34.48 -4.62 -2.64
C LYS A 170 -33.90 -3.25 -2.22
N LYS A 171 -32.99 -3.21 -1.27
CA LYS A 171 -32.25 -2.03 -0.79
C LYS A 171 -30.77 -2.37 -0.81
N ASN A 172 -29.97 -1.50 -1.39
CA ASN A 172 -28.48 -1.58 -1.47
C ASN A 172 -27.83 -1.46 -0.07
N ASN A 173 -28.20 -2.29 0.87
CA ASN A 173 -27.58 -2.29 2.20
C ASN A 173 -26.48 -3.34 2.22
N VAL A 174 -25.23 -2.90 2.26
CA VAL A 174 -24.10 -3.75 2.59
C VAL A 174 -24.16 -4.02 4.09
N PHE A 175 -24.34 -5.28 4.44
CA PHE A 175 -24.32 -5.72 5.84
C PHE A 175 -22.94 -6.28 6.16
N SER A 176 -22.34 -5.83 7.25
CA SER A 176 -21.17 -6.48 7.85
C SER A 176 -21.40 -6.75 9.32
N SER A 177 -21.00 -7.93 9.78
CA SER A 177 -20.96 -8.26 11.21
C SER A 177 -19.57 -8.70 11.60
N ILE A 178 -19.18 -8.32 12.80
CA ILE A 178 -17.89 -8.62 13.40
C ILE A 178 -18.17 -9.35 14.71
N GLU A 179 -17.56 -10.51 14.87
CA GLU A 179 -17.64 -11.29 16.10
C GLU A 179 -16.26 -11.32 16.76
N SER A 180 -16.20 -11.04 18.04
CA SER A 180 -15.03 -11.23 18.89
C SER A 180 -15.46 -11.74 20.25
N LYS A 181 -14.53 -12.34 21.00
CA LYS A 181 -14.77 -12.81 22.38
C LYS A 181 -15.16 -11.67 23.32
N GLU A 182 -14.86 -10.44 22.97
CA GLU A 182 -15.18 -9.27 23.80
C GLU A 182 -16.61 -8.76 23.60
N ALA A 183 -17.09 -8.71 22.35
CA ALA A 183 -18.46 -8.33 22.00
C ALA A 183 -18.76 -8.57 20.51
N PRO A 184 -20.00 -8.91 20.13
CA PRO A 184 -20.45 -8.91 18.75
C PRO A 184 -20.76 -7.46 18.30
N TRP A 185 -20.35 -7.11 17.10
CA TRP A 185 -20.66 -5.82 16.46
C TRP A 185 -21.37 -6.02 15.12
N SER A 186 -22.39 -5.20 14.84
CA SER A 186 -23.15 -5.28 13.61
C SER A 186 -23.42 -3.90 13.05
N THR A 187 -23.33 -3.77 11.71
CA THR A 187 -23.63 -2.53 11.00
C THR A 187 -25.13 -2.23 10.89
N GLN A 188 -26.00 -3.11 11.37
CA GLN A 188 -27.44 -2.88 11.40
C GLN A 188 -27.88 -1.86 12.46
N ASN A 189 -27.08 -1.65 13.49
CA ASN A 189 -27.35 -0.64 14.52
C ASN A 189 -26.66 0.65 14.16
N LEU A 190 -27.42 1.74 14.02
CA LEU A 190 -26.93 3.08 13.71
C LEU A 190 -25.98 3.68 14.77
N GLU A 191 -25.90 3.06 15.93
CA GLU A 191 -25.01 3.42 17.04
C GLU A 191 -23.71 2.59 17.04
N ASN A 192 -23.15 2.37 15.87
CA ASN A 192 -21.92 1.57 15.67
C ASN A 192 -20.67 2.24 16.25
N THR A 193 -20.68 2.49 17.52
CA THR A 193 -19.47 2.70 18.29
C THR A 193 -18.93 1.33 18.68
N ILE A 194 -17.79 0.94 18.13
CA ILE A 194 -17.01 -0.16 18.68
C ILE A 194 -16.74 0.20 20.13
N PRO A 195 -17.25 -0.55 21.12
CA PRO A 195 -17.04 -0.20 22.52
C PRO A 195 -15.56 -0.39 22.82
N LEU A 196 -14.85 0.72 22.86
CA LEU A 196 -13.43 0.77 23.21
C LEU A 196 -13.33 0.56 24.71
N LYS A 197 -13.04 -0.66 25.12
CA LYS A 197 -12.88 -0.98 26.56
C LYS A 197 -11.72 -0.22 27.21
N ARG A 198 -10.70 0.18 26.45
CA ARG A 198 -9.53 0.99 26.85
C ARG A 198 -8.82 1.57 25.63
N GLY A 199 -9.51 2.32 24.80
CA GLY A 199 -8.88 2.86 23.59
C GLY A 199 -8.51 4.33 23.75
N TYR A 200 -7.26 4.66 23.68
CA TYR A 200 -6.80 6.04 23.53
C TYR A 200 -6.82 6.50 22.06
N TYR A 201 -6.95 5.58 21.11
CA TYR A 201 -6.90 5.89 19.68
C TYR A 201 -8.14 5.36 18.96
N ILE A 202 -8.87 6.27 18.35
CA ILE A 202 -10.05 5.96 17.55
C ILE A 202 -9.59 5.67 16.13
N ILE A 203 -9.74 4.43 15.67
CA ILE A 203 -9.58 4.12 14.25
C ILE A 203 -10.80 4.66 13.49
N SER A 204 -10.68 5.86 12.94
CA SER A 204 -11.75 6.51 12.17
C SER A 204 -12.03 5.86 10.81
N HIS A 205 -11.31 4.82 10.41
CA HIS A 205 -11.39 4.24 9.06
C HIS A 205 -12.59 3.33 8.82
N LEU A 206 -13.25 2.83 9.86
CA LEU A 206 -14.48 2.05 9.70
C LEU A 206 -15.73 2.91 9.47
N GLN A 207 -15.66 4.22 9.71
CA GLN A 207 -16.79 5.13 9.52
C GLN A 207 -16.93 5.72 8.12
N LYS A 208 -15.97 5.50 7.20
CA LYS A 208 -15.95 6.14 5.87
C LYS A 208 -16.28 5.23 4.69
N THR A 209 -16.74 4.01 4.91
CA THR A 209 -17.19 3.15 3.82
C THR A 209 -18.69 3.23 3.55
N THR A 210 -19.35 4.27 4.04
CA THR A 210 -20.73 4.60 3.67
C THR A 210 -20.75 5.99 3.04
N MET A 211 -20.33 6.06 1.77
CA MET A 211 -20.83 7.01 0.78
C MET A 211 -20.94 6.30 -0.54
#